data_219ab8911cb752f879f8d3a5be747679
#
_entry.id   219ab8911cb752f879f8d3a5be747679
#
_cell.length_a   1.000
_cell.length_b   1.000
_cell.length_c   1.000
_cell.angle_alpha   90.00
_cell.angle_beta   90.00
_cell.angle_gamma   90.00
#
_symmetry.space_group_name_H-M   'P 1'
#
loop_
_entity.id
_entity.type
_entity.pdbx_description
1 polymer ?
#
loop_
_entity_poly.entity_id
_entity_poly.type
_entity_poly.pdbx_seq_one_letter_code
_entity_poly.pdbx_strand_id
1 'polypeptide(L)'
;MNKRSAKKIKYDFLLFGLFLSVSVIGQNKRPNILVIMADDISRTSIGVYGNKYIKTPNFDRIAHEGVLFTNAYVSNPKCSPSRACFLTGRYSWQLEEAANHIPVMPPKWKFYPELLESNGYTIGFTGKGWGPGVYYGEHNPAGWEFNNFNLKPPYSGISNKDYTSNFEQYLDTRDQNKPFCFWFGTHEAHRKYEKDSYKKAGKDLSKVSVQAFLPDNELVRGDLADYGVEVEYHDMMIGKALDALSKRGLLDNTIIIVTSDQGMPFPRVKGQIYDEDFHVAFAVRWGDKIKPGRTVTDFINFPDVAPTLMEAAELKPHQQMTGKSFLNLLLSDKSGRVDKKRQFSLVGKERHDMGRVEGDQINVGYPSRAIRTDRYFYAHNYKPNRWPAGDPEYGYNNTDDSPTKTYVTGLKETDPDYKFYSLAFGKRPADELYDVVMDPDCINNLAADPLFASIVKDLKSTMDKALTNQKDPRALGMGDIFDYYPQIREEKMKKMYKEKYYDMYKKFLEKYGKPTVPIPPNWVEKEGEN
;
A
#
# COMPACT_ATOMS: atom_id res chain seq x y z
N MET A 1 14.84 106.87 -20.53
CA MET A 1 15.70 105.73 -20.90
C MET A 1 15.52 104.65 -19.83
N ASN A 2 14.65 103.66 -20.04
CA ASN A 2 14.35 102.62 -19.07
C ASN A 2 14.66 101.25 -19.69
N LYS A 3 15.65 100.56 -19.07
CA LYS A 3 15.95 99.13 -19.38
C LYS A 3 14.98 98.21 -18.66
N ARG A 4 14.19 97.50 -19.41
CA ARG A 4 13.36 96.39 -18.89
C ARG A 4 14.18 95.09 -18.78
N SER A 5 14.28 94.54 -17.58
CA SER A 5 14.88 93.26 -17.25
C SER A 5 13.89 92.17 -17.55
N ALA A 6 14.25 91.17 -18.37
CA ALA A 6 13.48 89.99 -18.62
C ALA A 6 13.79 88.87 -17.57
N LYS A 7 12.85 88.54 -16.74
CA LYS A 7 12.94 87.35 -15.85
C LYS A 7 12.70 86.07 -16.65
N LYS A 8 13.70 85.14 -16.70
CA LYS A 8 13.59 83.81 -17.17
C LYS A 8 12.92 82.98 -16.06
N ILE A 9 11.76 82.40 -16.37
CA ILE A 9 11.08 81.37 -15.55
C ILE A 9 11.62 80.00 -15.97
N LYS A 10 12.31 79.32 -15.02
CA LYS A 10 12.69 77.90 -15.16
C LYS A 10 11.49 77.01 -14.74
N TYR A 11 10.99 76.20 -15.64
CA TYR A 11 10.08 75.15 -15.33
C TYR A 11 10.89 73.91 -14.99
N ASP A 12 10.89 73.50 -13.68
CA ASP A 12 11.38 72.24 -13.21
C ASP A 12 10.23 71.20 -13.38
N PHE A 13 10.37 70.33 -14.35
CA PHE A 13 9.50 69.15 -14.49
C PHE A 13 9.92 68.13 -13.48
N LEU A 14 9.21 68.03 -12.36
CA LEU A 14 9.27 66.87 -11.43
C LEU A 14 8.54 65.68 -12.08
N LEU A 15 9.29 64.75 -12.66
CA LEU A 15 8.76 63.43 -13.03
C LEU A 15 8.51 62.61 -11.76
N PHE A 16 7.27 62.55 -11.31
CA PHE A 16 6.83 61.62 -10.26
C PHE A 16 6.64 60.24 -10.89
N GLY A 17 7.71 59.41 -10.84
CA GLY A 17 7.65 58.00 -11.22
C GLY A 17 6.80 57.22 -10.23
N LEU A 18 5.55 56.93 -10.60
CA LEU A 18 4.70 55.99 -9.87
C LEU A 18 5.23 54.58 -10.07
N PHE A 19 6.06 54.07 -9.15
CA PHE A 19 6.36 52.67 -9.04
C PHE A 19 5.10 51.95 -8.52
N LEU A 20 4.28 51.43 -9.43
CA LEU A 20 3.30 50.41 -9.12
C LEU A 20 4.05 49.14 -8.75
N SER A 21 4.34 48.96 -7.46
CA SER A 21 4.70 47.66 -6.91
C SER A 21 3.46 46.75 -7.02
N VAL A 22 3.40 45.99 -8.09
CA VAL A 22 2.47 44.85 -8.19
C VAL A 22 2.95 43.84 -7.15
N SER A 23 2.40 43.93 -5.94
CA SER A 23 2.49 42.83 -4.99
C SER A 23 1.76 41.65 -5.63
N VAL A 24 2.51 40.77 -6.28
CA VAL A 24 2.02 39.44 -6.60
C VAL A 24 1.78 38.78 -5.25
N ILE A 25 0.56 38.94 -4.72
CA ILE A 25 0.06 38.08 -3.65
C ILE A 25 0.08 36.70 -4.28
N GLY A 26 1.13 35.94 -3.99
CA GLY A 26 1.21 34.54 -4.36
C GLY A 26 -0.03 33.87 -3.77
N GLN A 27 -1.05 33.65 -4.59
CA GLN A 27 -2.18 32.81 -4.22
C GLN A 27 -1.56 31.53 -3.71
N ASN A 28 -1.75 31.21 -2.43
CA ASN A 28 -1.28 29.97 -1.82
C ASN A 28 -2.02 28.83 -2.54
N LYS A 29 -1.46 28.39 -3.67
CA LYS A 29 -2.09 27.35 -4.50
C LYS A 29 -2.06 26.06 -3.70
N ARG A 30 -3.23 25.52 -3.40
CA ARG A 30 -3.32 24.16 -2.84
C ARG A 30 -2.41 23.21 -3.62
N PRO A 31 -1.70 22.29 -2.97
CA PRO A 31 -0.75 21.42 -3.63
C PRO A 31 -1.43 20.46 -4.59
N ASN A 32 -0.74 20.10 -5.66
CA ASN A 32 -1.05 18.87 -6.38
C ASN A 32 -0.65 17.66 -5.53
N ILE A 33 -1.23 16.52 -5.82
CA ILE A 33 -0.96 15.26 -5.12
C ILE A 33 -0.66 14.18 -6.15
N LEU A 34 0.49 13.52 -6.03
CA LEU A 34 0.86 12.36 -6.81
C LEU A 34 1.19 11.20 -5.85
N VAL A 35 0.41 10.14 -5.91
CA VAL A 35 0.70 8.88 -5.20
C VAL A 35 1.26 7.89 -6.21
N ILE A 36 2.49 7.47 -6.02
CA ILE A 36 3.14 6.42 -6.82
C ILE A 36 3.15 5.16 -5.95
N MET A 37 2.34 4.18 -6.33
CA MET A 37 2.17 2.94 -5.56
C MET A 37 2.56 1.73 -6.39
N ALA A 38 3.56 1.01 -5.90
CA ALA A 38 3.93 -0.30 -6.42
C ALA A 38 2.92 -1.38 -6.01
N ASP A 39 3.02 -2.54 -6.64
CA ASP A 39 2.33 -3.76 -6.28
C ASP A 39 3.37 -4.81 -5.85
N ASP A 40 3.31 -5.28 -4.60
CA ASP A 40 4.16 -6.37 -4.10
C ASP A 40 5.67 -6.03 -3.96
N ILE A 41 6.04 -4.83 -3.51
CA ILE A 41 7.45 -4.49 -3.26
C ILE A 41 7.76 -4.38 -1.78
N SER A 42 8.61 -5.27 -1.27
CA SER A 42 9.12 -5.20 0.11
C SER A 42 10.02 -3.98 0.33
N ARG A 43 9.96 -3.41 1.52
CA ARG A 43 10.84 -2.33 1.97
C ARG A 43 12.32 -2.68 1.82
N THR A 44 12.69 -3.93 2.15
CA THR A 44 14.06 -4.43 2.06
C THR A 44 14.58 -4.51 0.62
N SER A 45 13.72 -4.36 -0.39
CA SER A 45 14.10 -4.31 -1.81
C SER A 45 14.57 -2.93 -2.29
N ILE A 46 14.45 -1.89 -1.46
CA ILE A 46 14.73 -0.49 -1.81
C ILE A 46 16.12 -0.06 -1.30
N GLY A 47 16.86 0.67 -2.14
CA GLY A 47 18.26 1.06 -1.89
C GLY A 47 18.46 1.84 -0.59
N VAL A 48 17.66 2.88 -0.34
CA VAL A 48 17.77 3.73 0.86
C VAL A 48 17.48 2.97 2.16
N TYR A 49 16.83 1.80 2.10
CA TYR A 49 16.66 0.89 3.24
C TYR A 49 17.74 -0.20 3.32
N GLY A 50 18.79 -0.12 2.48
CA GLY A 50 19.98 -0.96 2.58
C GLY A 50 20.15 -2.02 1.50
N ASN A 51 19.22 -2.15 0.53
CA ASN A 51 19.42 -3.07 -0.58
C ASN A 51 20.57 -2.59 -1.48
N LYS A 52 21.56 -3.47 -1.70
CA LYS A 52 22.72 -3.16 -2.56
C LYS A 52 22.63 -3.80 -3.95
N TYR A 53 21.78 -4.79 -4.11
CA TYR A 53 21.62 -5.55 -5.34
C TYR A 53 20.62 -4.89 -6.29
N ILE A 54 19.43 -4.55 -5.80
CA ILE A 54 18.37 -3.88 -6.55
C ILE A 54 18.66 -2.37 -6.54
N LYS A 55 18.58 -1.73 -7.71
CA LYS A 55 18.90 -0.30 -7.88
C LYS A 55 17.62 0.52 -7.96
N THR A 56 17.41 1.38 -6.97
CA THR A 56 16.22 2.24 -6.87
C THR A 56 16.59 3.72 -6.71
N PRO A 57 17.38 4.30 -7.67
CA PRO A 57 17.89 5.66 -7.52
C PRO A 57 16.79 6.73 -7.49
N ASN A 58 15.63 6.48 -8.11
CA ASN A 58 14.54 7.45 -8.15
C ASN A 58 13.72 7.45 -6.85
N PHE A 59 13.50 6.29 -6.22
CA PHE A 59 12.95 6.22 -4.87
C PHE A 59 13.90 6.91 -3.88
N ASP A 60 15.19 6.58 -3.97
CA ASP A 60 16.23 7.17 -3.11
C ASP A 60 16.29 8.69 -3.27
N ARG A 61 16.11 9.21 -4.50
CA ARG A 61 15.99 10.65 -4.78
C ARG A 61 14.81 11.27 -4.03
N ILE A 62 13.62 10.68 -4.06
CA ILE A 62 12.44 11.18 -3.32
C ILE A 62 12.74 11.23 -1.81
N ALA A 63 13.38 10.22 -1.26
CA ALA A 63 13.78 10.17 0.14
C ALA A 63 14.79 11.27 0.50
N HIS A 64 15.77 11.52 -0.36
CA HIS A 64 16.80 12.55 -0.15
C HIS A 64 16.28 13.98 -0.34
N GLU A 65 15.39 14.20 -1.33
CA GLU A 65 14.75 15.50 -1.58
C GLU A 65 13.55 15.78 -0.66
N GLY A 66 13.21 14.81 0.22
CA GLY A 66 12.05 14.88 1.09
C GLY A 66 12.26 14.22 2.46
N VAL A 67 11.32 13.39 2.85
CA VAL A 67 11.29 12.69 4.13
C VAL A 67 11.18 11.19 3.91
N LEU A 68 12.10 10.43 4.48
CA LEU A 68 12.06 8.98 4.57
C LEU A 68 11.37 8.55 5.88
N PHE A 69 10.37 7.70 5.81
CA PHE A 69 9.77 7.05 6.98
C PHE A 69 10.33 5.64 7.16
N THR A 70 10.91 5.36 8.33
CA THR A 70 11.43 4.02 8.62
C THR A 70 10.40 3.09 9.24
N ASN A 71 9.29 3.64 9.72
CA ASN A 71 8.20 2.90 10.39
C ASN A 71 6.86 3.21 9.74
N ALA A 72 6.71 2.82 8.45
CA ALA A 72 5.48 2.91 7.69
C ALA A 72 4.88 1.52 7.47
N TYR A 73 3.57 1.38 7.71
CA TYR A 73 2.90 0.09 7.77
C TYR A 73 1.60 0.08 6.98
N VAL A 74 1.22 -1.11 6.50
CA VAL A 74 -0.12 -1.37 5.99
C VAL A 74 -0.96 -2.07 7.06
N SER A 75 -2.22 -1.72 7.20
CA SER A 75 -3.09 -2.33 8.22
C SER A 75 -3.59 -3.72 7.85
N ASN A 76 -3.48 -4.10 6.56
CA ASN A 76 -3.79 -5.44 6.08
C ASN A 76 -2.97 -5.71 4.81
N PRO A 77 -1.98 -6.62 4.87
CA PRO A 77 -1.04 -6.83 3.77
C PRO A 77 -1.63 -7.70 2.65
N LYS A 78 -2.58 -7.16 1.90
CA LYS A 78 -3.12 -7.71 0.65
C LYS A 78 -3.72 -6.57 -0.20
N CYS A 79 -3.56 -6.64 -1.52
CA CYS A 79 -3.84 -5.55 -2.47
C CYS A 79 -5.12 -4.75 -2.18
N SER A 80 -6.32 -5.34 -2.30
CA SER A 80 -7.55 -4.57 -2.17
C SER A 80 -7.80 -4.03 -0.76
N PRO A 81 -7.63 -4.77 0.36
CA PRO A 81 -7.83 -4.19 1.69
C PRO A 81 -6.75 -3.17 2.06
N SER A 82 -5.49 -3.35 1.64
CA SER A 82 -4.43 -2.36 1.84
C SER A 82 -4.75 -1.05 1.14
N ARG A 83 -5.08 -1.11 -0.17
CA ARG A 83 -5.46 0.06 -0.97
C ARG A 83 -6.76 0.71 -0.47
N ALA A 84 -7.71 -0.09 0.04
CA ALA A 84 -8.93 0.44 0.67
C ALA A 84 -8.60 1.26 1.93
N CYS A 85 -7.68 0.81 2.77
CA CYS A 85 -7.26 1.56 3.96
C CYS A 85 -6.61 2.90 3.62
N PHE A 86 -5.73 2.90 2.61
CA PHE A 86 -5.08 4.11 2.11
C PHE A 86 -6.08 5.14 1.57
N LEU A 87 -7.07 4.68 0.78
CA LEU A 87 -8.05 5.54 0.12
C LEU A 87 -9.14 6.05 1.04
N THR A 88 -9.57 5.26 2.04
CA THR A 88 -10.68 5.61 2.93
C THR A 88 -10.24 6.30 4.22
N GLY A 89 -8.96 6.18 4.61
CA GLY A 89 -8.48 6.63 5.91
C GLY A 89 -9.00 5.77 7.09
N ARG A 90 -9.29 4.46 6.84
CA ARG A 90 -9.82 3.54 7.84
C ARG A 90 -8.98 2.27 7.93
N TYR A 91 -8.92 1.69 9.12
CA TYR A 91 -8.35 0.36 9.28
C TYR A 91 -9.20 -0.72 8.60
N SER A 92 -8.58 -1.79 8.10
CA SER A 92 -9.27 -2.81 7.30
C SER A 92 -10.44 -3.44 8.04
N TRP A 93 -10.32 -3.74 9.34
CA TRP A 93 -11.40 -4.33 10.15
C TRP A 93 -12.60 -3.40 10.37
N GLN A 94 -12.53 -2.15 9.95
CA GLN A 94 -13.62 -1.18 9.96
C GLN A 94 -14.30 -1.02 8.60
N LEU A 95 -13.89 -1.81 7.59
CA LEU A 95 -14.33 -1.66 6.20
C LEU A 95 -15.30 -2.76 5.74
N GLU A 96 -15.76 -3.61 6.66
CA GLU A 96 -16.72 -4.69 6.39
C GLU A 96 -16.19 -5.64 5.30
N GLU A 97 -16.93 -5.81 4.16
CA GLU A 97 -16.51 -6.66 3.05
C GLU A 97 -15.11 -6.31 2.54
N ALA A 98 -14.77 -5.02 2.52
CA ALA A 98 -13.48 -4.53 2.03
C ALA A 98 -12.29 -4.82 2.97
N ALA A 99 -12.53 -5.43 4.13
CA ALA A 99 -11.48 -6.06 4.96
C ALA A 99 -10.91 -7.32 4.33
N ASN A 100 -11.65 -7.95 3.43
CA ASN A 100 -11.27 -9.14 2.70
C ASN A 100 -10.64 -8.80 1.34
N HIS A 101 -9.97 -9.79 0.74
CA HIS A 101 -9.46 -9.66 -0.62
C HIS A 101 -10.55 -10.00 -1.65
N ILE A 102 -10.55 -9.28 -2.80
CA ILE A 102 -11.52 -9.41 -3.89
C ILE A 102 -12.97 -9.18 -3.40
N PRO A 103 -13.24 -8.08 -2.70
CA PRO A 103 -14.57 -7.79 -2.17
C PRO A 103 -15.42 -7.02 -3.16
N VAL A 104 -16.72 -6.87 -2.83
CA VAL A 104 -17.49 -5.71 -3.24
C VAL A 104 -17.22 -4.58 -2.24
N MET A 105 -16.80 -3.42 -2.73
CA MET A 105 -16.60 -2.25 -1.88
C MET A 105 -17.95 -1.69 -1.41
N PRO A 106 -18.23 -1.60 -0.10
CA PRO A 106 -19.46 -0.99 0.37
C PRO A 106 -19.60 0.47 -0.08
N PRO A 107 -20.72 0.86 -0.70
CA PRO A 107 -20.89 2.18 -1.32
C PRO A 107 -20.94 3.34 -0.33
N LYS A 108 -21.07 3.05 0.95
CA LYS A 108 -21.11 4.08 2.01
C LYS A 108 -19.76 4.70 2.32
N TRP A 109 -18.66 4.04 1.93
CA TRP A 109 -17.33 4.55 2.21
C TRP A 109 -16.94 5.65 1.21
N LYS A 110 -16.42 6.76 1.74
CA LYS A 110 -15.87 7.87 0.95
C LYS A 110 -14.36 7.72 0.80
N PHE A 111 -13.87 8.06 -0.38
CA PHE A 111 -12.45 8.01 -0.73
C PHE A 111 -11.89 9.41 -0.80
N TYR A 112 -10.64 9.61 -0.34
CA TYR A 112 -10.05 10.95 -0.35
C TYR A 112 -9.96 11.56 -1.77
N PRO A 113 -9.72 10.82 -2.88
CA PRO A 113 -9.75 11.43 -4.22
C PRO A 113 -11.14 12.00 -4.56
N GLU A 114 -12.22 11.28 -4.29
CA GLU A 114 -13.61 11.74 -4.48
C GLU A 114 -13.91 12.99 -3.65
N LEU A 115 -13.43 13.02 -2.40
CA LEU A 115 -13.58 14.20 -1.54
C LEU A 115 -12.77 15.39 -2.04
N LEU A 116 -11.58 15.17 -2.60
CA LEU A 116 -10.79 16.22 -3.25
C LEU A 116 -11.47 16.74 -4.50
N GLU A 117 -12.02 15.86 -5.36
CA GLU A 117 -12.77 16.25 -6.57
C GLU A 117 -13.95 17.15 -6.22
N SER A 118 -14.75 16.75 -5.21
CA SER A 118 -15.87 17.57 -4.70
C SER A 118 -15.44 18.94 -4.15
N ASN A 119 -14.13 19.13 -3.91
CA ASN A 119 -13.53 20.37 -3.43
C ASN A 119 -12.62 21.05 -4.47
N GLY A 120 -12.84 20.76 -5.77
CA GLY A 120 -12.23 21.48 -6.87
C GLY A 120 -10.89 20.95 -7.35
N TYR A 121 -10.50 19.73 -7.00
CA TYR A 121 -9.39 19.02 -7.65
C TYR A 121 -9.85 18.34 -8.93
N THR A 122 -8.93 18.07 -9.84
CA THR A 122 -9.09 17.05 -10.86
C THR A 122 -8.47 15.76 -10.34
N ILE A 123 -9.08 14.60 -10.62
CA ILE A 123 -8.60 13.30 -10.14
C ILE A 123 -8.40 12.33 -11.30
N GLY A 124 -7.48 11.38 -11.15
CA GLY A 124 -7.26 10.34 -12.14
C GLY A 124 -6.29 9.27 -11.65
N PHE A 125 -6.23 8.16 -12.39
CA PHE A 125 -5.22 7.12 -12.16
C PHE A 125 -4.76 6.48 -13.46
N THR A 126 -3.57 5.87 -13.41
CA THR A 126 -3.06 4.96 -14.43
C THR A 126 -2.57 3.66 -13.82
N GLY A 127 -2.62 2.57 -14.59
CA GLY A 127 -2.23 1.23 -14.14
C GLY A 127 -3.21 0.64 -13.14
N LYS A 128 -2.74 0.28 -11.95
CA LYS A 128 -3.54 -0.35 -10.89
C LYS A 128 -4.04 0.68 -9.89
N GLY A 129 -5.35 1.00 -9.94
CA GLY A 129 -6.05 1.79 -8.92
C GLY A 129 -6.38 0.97 -7.67
N TRP A 130 -7.63 1.08 -7.17
CA TRP A 130 -8.15 0.15 -6.17
C TRP A 130 -8.58 -1.15 -6.85
N GLY A 131 -8.13 -2.28 -6.29
CA GLY A 131 -8.47 -3.62 -6.75
C GLY A 131 -7.48 -4.68 -6.23
N PRO A 132 -7.72 -5.98 -6.53
CA PRO A 132 -8.91 -6.51 -7.22
C PRO A 132 -10.16 -6.47 -6.36
N GLY A 133 -11.29 -6.19 -6.99
CA GLY A 133 -12.58 -6.05 -6.33
C GLY A 133 -13.57 -5.33 -7.23
N VAL A 134 -14.78 -5.09 -6.74
CA VAL A 134 -15.80 -4.34 -7.47
C VAL A 134 -16.26 -3.14 -6.65
N TYR A 135 -16.37 -2.02 -7.31
CA TYR A 135 -16.99 -0.80 -6.82
C TYR A 135 -18.02 -0.30 -7.82
N TYR A 136 -19.22 0.00 -7.34
CA TYR A 136 -20.33 0.45 -8.18
C TYR A 136 -20.49 1.98 -8.28
N GLY A 137 -19.43 2.74 -7.99
CA GLY A 137 -19.38 4.17 -8.23
C GLY A 137 -19.14 4.51 -9.70
N GLU A 138 -19.13 5.80 -10.01
CA GLU A 138 -18.94 6.31 -11.38
C GLU A 138 -17.53 6.03 -11.93
N HIS A 139 -16.53 5.96 -11.06
CA HIS A 139 -15.13 5.70 -11.38
C HIS A 139 -14.47 4.83 -10.29
N ASN A 140 -13.24 4.36 -10.55
CA ASN A 140 -12.45 3.66 -9.54
C ASN A 140 -12.22 4.54 -8.30
N PRO A 141 -12.21 3.99 -7.07
CA PRO A 141 -11.87 4.76 -5.86
C PRO A 141 -10.61 5.63 -5.94
N ALA A 142 -9.66 5.29 -6.81
CA ALA A 142 -8.45 6.07 -7.06
C ALA A 142 -8.65 7.26 -8.03
N GLY A 143 -9.79 7.34 -8.74
CA GLY A 143 -10.13 8.40 -9.69
C GLY A 143 -10.57 7.89 -11.06
N TRP A 144 -10.61 8.78 -12.05
CA TRP A 144 -10.90 8.47 -13.45
C TRP A 144 -9.73 7.74 -14.11
N GLU A 145 -10.03 6.74 -14.94
CA GLU A 145 -9.01 5.88 -15.55
C GLU A 145 -8.34 6.54 -16.76
N PHE A 146 -7.00 6.52 -16.78
CA PHE A 146 -6.13 6.92 -17.88
C PHE A 146 -5.20 5.75 -18.25
N ASN A 147 -5.71 4.78 -19.03
CA ASN A 147 -4.99 3.58 -19.47
C ASN A 147 -5.04 3.38 -20.99
N ASN A 148 -5.12 4.49 -21.75
CA ASN A 148 -5.31 4.47 -23.20
C ASN A 148 -4.04 4.05 -23.96
N PHE A 149 -2.86 4.36 -23.43
CA PHE A 149 -1.58 4.07 -24.07
C PHE A 149 -0.98 2.78 -23.54
N ASN A 150 -0.47 1.99 -24.48
CA ASN A 150 0.24 0.75 -24.20
C ASN A 150 1.60 0.80 -24.88
N LEU A 151 2.57 0.07 -24.33
CA LEU A 151 3.90 -0.11 -24.88
C LEU A 151 4.26 -1.60 -24.96
N LYS A 152 5.30 -1.93 -25.72
CA LYS A 152 5.90 -3.25 -25.66
C LYS A 152 6.83 -3.29 -24.44
N PRO A 153 6.54 -4.12 -23.42
CA PRO A 153 7.39 -4.17 -22.24
C PRO A 153 8.75 -4.81 -22.56
N PRO A 154 9.80 -4.47 -21.78
CA PRO A 154 11.13 -5.05 -21.98
C PRO A 154 11.19 -6.53 -21.64
N TYR A 155 10.32 -7.01 -20.75
CA TYR A 155 10.20 -8.41 -20.31
C TYR A 155 8.73 -8.81 -20.26
N SER A 156 8.43 -10.10 -20.48
CA SER A 156 7.04 -10.59 -20.56
C SER A 156 6.24 -10.51 -19.25
N GLY A 157 6.90 -10.37 -18.11
CA GLY A 157 6.25 -10.18 -16.80
C GLY A 157 5.74 -8.77 -16.58
N ILE A 158 6.41 -7.79 -17.18
CA ILE A 158 6.11 -6.37 -17.03
C ILE A 158 4.81 -6.01 -17.78
N SER A 159 3.99 -5.16 -17.17
CA SER A 159 2.76 -4.66 -17.75
C SER A 159 3.00 -3.94 -19.10
N ASN A 160 2.07 -4.10 -20.02
CA ASN A 160 2.08 -3.36 -21.27
C ASN A 160 1.55 -1.92 -21.15
N LYS A 161 1.13 -1.48 -19.97
CA LYS A 161 0.65 -0.11 -19.77
C LYS A 161 1.79 0.90 -19.88
N ASP A 162 1.63 1.88 -20.75
CA ASP A 162 2.51 3.05 -20.80
C ASP A 162 2.08 4.05 -19.73
N TYR A 163 2.50 3.78 -18.50
CA TYR A 163 2.15 4.61 -17.34
C TYR A 163 2.51 6.08 -17.55
N THR A 164 3.67 6.34 -18.18
CA THR A 164 4.17 7.70 -18.39
C THR A 164 3.31 8.46 -19.39
N SER A 165 3.05 7.89 -20.57
CA SER A 165 2.21 8.54 -21.58
C SER A 165 0.77 8.75 -21.10
N ASN A 166 0.23 7.81 -20.31
CA ASN A 166 -1.09 7.95 -19.69
C ASN A 166 -1.12 9.08 -18.67
N PHE A 167 -0.07 9.21 -17.84
CA PHE A 167 0.04 10.32 -16.90
C PHE A 167 0.24 11.67 -17.59
N GLU A 168 1.08 11.73 -18.63
CA GLU A 168 1.25 12.94 -19.44
C GLU A 168 -0.05 13.36 -20.12
N GLN A 169 -0.83 12.41 -20.70
CA GLN A 169 -2.15 12.68 -21.22
C GLN A 169 -3.05 13.34 -20.16
N TYR A 170 -3.10 12.77 -18.96
CA TYR A 170 -3.86 13.38 -17.87
C TYR A 170 -3.39 14.79 -17.56
N LEU A 171 -2.08 15.01 -17.42
CA LEU A 171 -1.51 16.33 -17.12
C LEU A 171 -1.84 17.37 -18.19
N ASP A 172 -1.91 16.95 -19.46
CA ASP A 172 -2.15 17.86 -20.59
C ASP A 172 -3.65 18.12 -20.83
N THR A 173 -4.54 17.19 -20.48
CA THR A 173 -6.00 17.29 -20.73
C THR A 173 -6.83 17.78 -19.55
N ARG A 174 -6.29 17.74 -18.32
CA ARG A 174 -6.98 18.24 -17.13
C ARG A 174 -7.22 19.74 -17.16
N ASP A 175 -8.15 20.25 -16.37
CA ASP A 175 -8.29 21.69 -16.12
C ASP A 175 -7.01 22.23 -15.43
N GLN A 176 -6.23 23.04 -16.15
CA GLN A 176 -4.95 23.59 -15.69
C GLN A 176 -5.10 24.60 -14.53
N ASN A 177 -6.31 25.15 -14.33
CA ASN A 177 -6.61 26.10 -13.25
C ASN A 177 -6.89 25.42 -11.91
N LYS A 178 -7.07 24.09 -11.90
CA LYS A 178 -7.35 23.30 -10.71
C LYS A 178 -6.14 22.51 -10.26
N PRO A 179 -5.93 22.33 -8.95
CA PRO A 179 -4.97 21.35 -8.47
C PRO A 179 -5.42 19.95 -8.86
N PHE A 180 -4.48 19.01 -8.89
CA PHE A 180 -4.79 17.62 -9.22
C PHE A 180 -4.44 16.65 -8.09
N CYS A 181 -5.13 15.51 -8.09
CA CYS A 181 -4.75 14.32 -7.35
C CYS A 181 -4.68 13.15 -8.32
N PHE A 182 -3.50 12.56 -8.50
CA PHE A 182 -3.30 11.47 -9.43
C PHE A 182 -2.67 10.26 -8.74
N TRP A 183 -3.22 9.07 -9.05
CA TRP A 183 -2.71 7.80 -8.58
C TRP A 183 -1.96 7.10 -9.70
N PHE A 184 -0.66 6.99 -9.55
CA PHE A 184 0.25 6.31 -10.47
C PHE A 184 0.56 4.92 -9.91
N GLY A 185 -0.28 3.93 -10.26
CA GLY A 185 -0.19 2.57 -9.74
C GLY A 185 0.49 1.65 -10.73
N THR A 186 1.74 1.26 -10.49
CA THR A 186 2.37 0.23 -11.32
C THR A 186 1.86 -1.16 -10.94
N HIS A 187 1.92 -2.09 -11.87
CA HIS A 187 1.63 -3.50 -11.61
C HIS A 187 2.86 -4.26 -11.08
N GLU A 188 4.03 -3.68 -11.23
CA GLU A 188 5.31 -4.23 -10.80
C GLU A 188 5.48 -4.03 -9.27
N ALA A 189 5.97 -5.05 -8.56
CA ALA A 189 6.50 -6.33 -9.02
C ALA A 189 5.53 -7.51 -8.75
N HIS A 190 4.25 -7.38 -9.13
CA HIS A 190 3.30 -8.50 -9.04
C HIS A 190 3.67 -9.59 -10.06
N ARG A 191 3.56 -10.87 -9.63
CA ARG A 191 3.86 -12.01 -10.53
C ARG A 191 2.88 -12.07 -11.71
N LYS A 192 3.31 -12.70 -12.88
CA LYS A 192 4.49 -13.57 -13.04
C LYS A 192 5.68 -12.79 -13.61
N TYR A 193 6.91 -13.26 -13.33
CA TYR A 193 8.13 -12.72 -13.92
C TYR A 193 8.55 -13.50 -15.16
N GLU A 194 9.26 -12.85 -16.08
CA GLU A 194 9.96 -13.56 -17.16
C GLU A 194 11.13 -14.34 -16.55
N LYS A 195 11.12 -15.66 -16.75
CA LYS A 195 12.19 -16.52 -16.24
C LYS A 195 13.54 -16.09 -16.82
N ASP A 196 14.53 -16.00 -15.95
CA ASP A 196 15.91 -15.61 -16.29
C ASP A 196 16.02 -14.15 -16.84
N SER A 197 15.05 -13.28 -16.56
CA SER A 197 15.12 -11.85 -16.90
C SER A 197 16.36 -11.19 -16.32
N TYR A 198 16.78 -11.62 -15.12
CA TYR A 198 18.00 -11.15 -14.47
C TYR A 198 19.27 -11.39 -15.32
N LYS A 199 19.33 -12.52 -16.07
CA LYS A 199 20.47 -12.81 -16.99
C LYS A 199 20.51 -11.82 -18.13
N LYS A 200 19.33 -11.51 -18.72
CA LYS A 200 19.20 -10.50 -19.78
C LYS A 200 19.56 -9.11 -19.27
N ALA A 201 19.26 -8.81 -18.00
CA ALA A 201 19.62 -7.56 -17.32
C ALA A 201 21.08 -7.53 -16.83
N GLY A 202 21.89 -8.58 -17.07
CA GLY A 202 23.30 -8.65 -16.69
C GLY A 202 23.54 -8.70 -15.17
N LYS A 203 22.58 -9.23 -14.39
CA LYS A 203 22.66 -9.28 -12.92
C LYS A 203 23.38 -10.55 -12.43
N ASP A 204 24.16 -10.39 -11.36
CA ASP A 204 24.98 -11.44 -10.75
C ASP A 204 24.24 -12.06 -9.55
N LEU A 205 23.88 -13.35 -9.64
CA LEU A 205 23.17 -14.07 -8.58
C LEU A 205 23.94 -14.16 -7.26
N SER A 206 25.26 -14.13 -7.30
CA SER A 206 26.09 -14.21 -6.09
C SER A 206 25.87 -13.04 -5.14
N LYS A 207 25.33 -11.93 -5.66
CA LYS A 207 25.06 -10.69 -4.91
C LYS A 207 23.64 -10.61 -4.35
N VAL A 208 22.76 -11.56 -4.69
CA VAL A 208 21.40 -11.61 -4.18
C VAL A 208 21.43 -11.90 -2.67
N SER A 209 20.78 -11.07 -1.90
CA SER A 209 20.54 -11.35 -0.47
C SER A 209 19.27 -12.18 -0.35
N VAL A 210 19.36 -13.36 0.27
CA VAL A 210 18.23 -14.24 0.54
C VAL A 210 17.83 -14.10 2.01
N GLN A 211 16.54 -13.85 2.27
CA GLN A 211 16.00 -13.76 3.61
C GLN A 211 16.11 -15.12 4.33
N ALA A 212 16.29 -15.11 5.66
CA ALA A 212 16.52 -16.31 6.45
C ALA A 212 15.33 -17.31 6.45
N PHE A 213 14.16 -16.87 6.03
CA PHE A 213 12.97 -17.74 5.89
C PHE A 213 12.84 -18.39 4.50
N LEU A 214 13.77 -18.15 3.57
CA LEU A 214 13.81 -18.76 2.24
C LEU A 214 15.04 -19.66 2.11
N PRO A 215 14.97 -20.77 1.33
CA PRO A 215 16.16 -21.58 1.06
C PRO A 215 17.13 -20.83 0.17
N ASP A 216 18.41 -20.83 0.55
CA ASP A 216 19.47 -20.18 -0.22
C ASP A 216 20.06 -21.13 -1.27
N ASN A 217 19.46 -21.16 -2.45
CA ASN A 217 19.91 -21.94 -3.60
C ASN A 217 19.75 -21.16 -4.89
N GLU A 218 20.28 -21.68 -6.00
CA GLU A 218 20.29 -21.02 -7.30
C GLU A 218 18.88 -20.70 -7.82
N LEU A 219 17.91 -21.60 -7.60
CA LEU A 219 16.52 -21.41 -8.03
C LEU A 219 15.87 -20.21 -7.32
N VAL A 220 16.01 -20.14 -5.98
CA VAL A 220 15.43 -19.07 -5.18
C VAL A 220 16.14 -17.75 -5.44
N ARG A 221 17.48 -17.76 -5.55
CA ARG A 221 18.23 -16.56 -5.96
C ARG A 221 17.82 -16.07 -7.34
N GLY A 222 17.56 -16.98 -8.29
CA GLY A 222 17.07 -16.64 -9.63
C GLY A 222 15.69 -15.98 -9.59
N ASP A 223 14.75 -16.53 -8.81
CA ASP A 223 13.40 -15.97 -8.63
C ASP A 223 13.43 -14.59 -7.97
N LEU A 224 14.30 -14.39 -6.94
CA LEU A 224 14.54 -13.08 -6.31
C LEU A 224 15.22 -12.08 -7.25
N ALA A 225 16.09 -12.56 -8.13
CA ALA A 225 16.75 -11.71 -9.11
C ALA A 225 15.80 -11.25 -10.22
N ASP A 226 14.91 -12.13 -10.70
CA ASP A 226 13.84 -11.77 -11.65
C ASP A 226 12.86 -10.75 -11.02
N TYR A 227 12.47 -10.96 -9.76
CA TYR A 227 11.73 -9.97 -8.99
C TYR A 227 12.45 -8.61 -8.93
N GLY A 228 13.76 -8.62 -8.70
CA GLY A 228 14.56 -7.39 -8.65
C GLY A 228 14.56 -6.60 -9.97
N VAL A 229 14.40 -7.25 -11.12
CA VAL A 229 14.24 -6.58 -12.43
C VAL A 229 12.92 -5.79 -12.49
N GLU A 230 11.84 -6.36 -11.97
CA GLU A 230 10.54 -5.71 -11.89
C GLU A 230 10.55 -4.49 -10.95
N VAL A 231 11.25 -4.60 -9.81
CA VAL A 231 11.43 -3.49 -8.86
C VAL A 231 12.20 -2.33 -9.51
N GLU A 232 13.27 -2.62 -10.26
CA GLU A 232 14.03 -1.60 -10.99
C GLU A 232 13.21 -0.95 -12.11
N TYR A 233 12.31 -1.70 -12.74
CA TYR A 233 11.37 -1.13 -13.71
C TYR A 233 10.38 -0.15 -13.03
N HIS A 234 9.82 -0.53 -11.88
CA HIS A 234 9.00 0.40 -11.08
C HIS A 234 9.77 1.68 -10.74
N ASP A 235 11.01 1.55 -10.27
CA ASP A 235 11.85 2.72 -9.96
C ASP A 235 12.08 3.62 -11.17
N MET A 236 12.30 3.04 -12.35
CA MET A 236 12.39 3.81 -13.59
C MET A 236 11.09 4.59 -13.89
N MET A 237 9.92 4.02 -13.58
CA MET A 237 8.64 4.72 -13.75
C MET A 237 8.49 5.88 -12.77
N ILE A 238 9.01 5.77 -11.53
CA ILE A 238 9.12 6.92 -10.60
C ILE A 238 9.87 8.05 -11.28
N GLY A 239 11.06 7.78 -11.82
CA GLY A 239 11.88 8.79 -12.51
C GLY A 239 11.13 9.49 -13.63
N LYS A 240 10.45 8.72 -14.49
CA LYS A 240 9.67 9.27 -15.61
C LYS A 240 8.49 10.14 -15.14
N ALA A 241 7.82 9.76 -14.04
CA ALA A 241 6.75 10.57 -13.46
C ALA A 241 7.28 11.91 -12.92
N LEU A 242 8.45 11.91 -12.26
CA LEU A 242 9.12 13.14 -11.81
C LEU A 242 9.50 14.04 -12.98
N ASP A 243 10.03 13.47 -14.06
CA ASP A 243 10.38 14.22 -15.27
C ASP A 243 9.16 14.84 -15.93
N ALA A 244 8.03 14.14 -15.99
CA ALA A 244 6.77 14.66 -16.53
C ALA A 244 6.26 15.88 -15.75
N LEU A 245 6.38 15.87 -14.40
CA LEU A 245 6.06 17.02 -13.54
C LEU A 245 7.05 18.16 -13.73
N SER A 246 8.35 17.85 -13.76
CA SER A 246 9.42 18.84 -13.89
C SER A 246 9.32 19.63 -15.21
N LYS A 247 9.11 18.93 -16.33
CA LYS A 247 8.92 19.54 -17.66
C LYS A 247 7.76 20.54 -17.71
N ARG A 248 6.76 20.39 -16.82
CA ARG A 248 5.57 21.26 -16.75
C ARG A 248 5.63 22.28 -15.60
N GLY A 249 6.75 22.37 -14.88
CA GLY A 249 6.91 23.27 -13.73
C GLY A 249 5.98 22.95 -12.55
N LEU A 250 5.53 21.68 -12.43
CA LEU A 250 4.58 21.23 -11.41
C LEU A 250 5.25 20.57 -10.20
N LEU A 251 6.54 20.20 -10.32
CA LEU A 251 7.24 19.33 -9.37
C LEU A 251 7.24 19.90 -7.93
N ASP A 252 7.48 21.21 -7.78
CA ASP A 252 7.67 21.81 -6.45
C ASP A 252 6.34 22.08 -5.72
N ASN A 253 5.24 22.28 -6.46
CA ASN A 253 3.91 22.39 -5.84
C ASN A 253 3.17 21.05 -5.82
N THR A 254 3.87 19.92 -5.87
CA THR A 254 3.28 18.60 -5.82
C THR A 254 3.76 17.83 -4.59
N ILE A 255 2.82 17.33 -3.77
CA ILE A 255 3.08 16.30 -2.76
C ILE A 255 3.24 14.98 -3.52
N ILE A 256 4.41 14.37 -3.41
CA ILE A 256 4.70 13.08 -4.03
C ILE A 256 4.92 12.06 -2.93
N ILE A 257 4.08 11.02 -2.90
CA ILE A 257 4.22 9.86 -2.02
C ILE A 257 4.65 8.68 -2.87
N VAL A 258 5.72 8.00 -2.47
CA VAL A 258 6.15 6.74 -3.09
C VAL A 258 6.10 5.62 -2.05
N THR A 259 5.39 4.53 -2.37
CA THR A 259 5.22 3.38 -1.46
C THR A 259 4.83 2.11 -2.24
N SER A 260 4.66 0.99 -1.52
CA SER A 260 4.07 -0.25 -2.03
C SER A 260 2.86 -0.64 -1.20
N ASP A 261 1.90 -1.35 -1.79
CA ASP A 261 0.69 -1.77 -1.10
C ASP A 261 0.92 -2.93 -0.09
N GLN A 262 2.02 -3.68 -0.23
CA GLN A 262 2.48 -4.77 0.67
C GLN A 262 3.88 -5.24 0.27
N GLY A 263 4.36 -6.31 0.94
CA GLY A 263 5.64 -6.94 0.66
C GLY A 263 5.64 -7.88 -0.55
N MET A 264 6.82 -8.40 -0.87
CA MET A 264 7.10 -9.23 -2.04
C MET A 264 6.25 -10.50 -2.14
N PRO A 265 5.92 -10.99 -3.37
CA PRO A 265 5.02 -12.13 -3.57
C PRO A 265 5.77 -13.47 -3.46
N PHE A 266 6.37 -13.71 -2.29
CA PHE A 266 7.11 -14.93 -1.95
C PHE A 266 6.47 -15.68 -0.78
N PRO A 267 6.75 -16.99 -0.62
CA PRO A 267 6.33 -17.76 0.55
C PRO A 267 6.70 -17.06 1.86
N ARG A 268 5.81 -17.08 2.86
CA ARG A 268 5.92 -16.40 4.15
C ARG A 268 5.76 -14.88 4.10
N VAL A 269 5.70 -14.22 2.95
CA VAL A 269 5.55 -12.76 2.83
C VAL A 269 4.13 -12.39 2.46
N LYS A 270 3.82 -12.18 1.21
CA LYS A 270 2.54 -11.64 0.74
C LYS A 270 1.32 -12.33 1.36
N GLY A 271 0.50 -11.55 2.04
CA GLY A 271 -0.71 -12.03 2.68
C GLY A 271 -0.45 -12.87 3.94
N GLN A 272 0.77 -12.85 4.45
CA GLN A 272 1.13 -13.42 5.74
C GLN A 272 1.38 -12.33 6.76
N ILE A 273 1.31 -12.33 7.92
CA ILE A 273 1.43 -11.20 8.84
C ILE A 273 2.82 -11.21 9.50
N TYR A 274 3.83 -10.78 8.73
CA TYR A 274 5.21 -10.63 9.21
C TYR A 274 5.81 -9.29 8.76
N ASP A 275 6.89 -8.84 9.41
CA ASP A 275 7.47 -7.50 9.21
C ASP A 275 7.85 -7.25 7.74
N GLU A 276 8.34 -8.27 7.02
CA GLU A 276 8.70 -8.18 5.60
C GLU A 276 7.49 -7.90 4.67
N ASP A 277 6.26 -8.22 5.11
CA ASP A 277 5.05 -8.01 4.33
C ASP A 277 4.38 -6.65 4.62
N PHE A 278 4.08 -6.39 5.89
CA PHE A 278 3.27 -5.22 6.27
C PHE A 278 4.09 -3.95 6.55
N HIS A 279 5.40 -4.04 6.65
CA HIS A 279 6.32 -2.92 6.82
C HIS A 279 6.82 -2.46 5.46
N VAL A 280 6.24 -1.39 4.95
CA VAL A 280 6.47 -0.94 3.57
C VAL A 280 7.46 0.22 3.46
N ALA A 281 8.11 0.35 2.30
CA ALA A 281 8.87 1.54 1.97
C ALA A 281 7.94 2.74 1.82
N PHE A 282 8.33 3.90 2.36
CA PHE A 282 7.51 5.10 2.32
C PHE A 282 8.38 6.36 2.33
N ALA A 283 8.27 7.15 1.27
CA ALA A 283 8.95 8.43 1.16
C ALA A 283 8.00 9.51 0.65
N VAL A 284 8.18 10.75 1.12
CA VAL A 284 7.36 11.90 0.72
C VAL A 284 8.26 13.06 0.31
N ARG A 285 7.99 13.65 -0.85
CA ARG A 285 8.58 14.93 -1.30
C ARG A 285 7.48 15.98 -1.45
N TRP A 286 7.77 17.20 -1.05
CA TRP A 286 6.86 18.35 -1.26
C TRP A 286 7.64 19.66 -1.42
N GLY A 287 8.43 19.78 -2.48
CA GLY A 287 9.22 20.97 -2.80
C GLY A 287 9.85 21.64 -1.58
N ASP A 288 9.77 22.95 -1.50
CA ASP A 288 10.30 23.73 -0.37
C ASP A 288 9.39 23.75 0.88
N LYS A 289 8.25 23.07 0.85
CA LYS A 289 7.31 23.00 1.99
C LYS A 289 7.80 22.09 3.11
N ILE A 290 8.61 21.09 2.80
CA ILE A 290 9.18 20.18 3.77
C ILE A 290 10.70 20.17 3.68
N LYS A 291 11.36 20.13 4.84
CA LYS A 291 12.82 20.07 4.91
C LYS A 291 13.33 18.76 4.32
N PRO A 292 14.21 18.78 3.31
CA PRO A 292 14.73 17.58 2.68
C PRO A 292 15.73 16.80 3.57
N GLY A 293 16.00 15.55 3.21
CA GLY A 293 17.04 14.70 3.80
C GLY A 293 16.74 14.24 5.23
N ARG A 294 15.45 14.28 5.65
CA ARG A 294 15.06 13.83 7.00
C ARG A 294 14.65 12.37 7.00
N THR A 295 15.02 11.68 8.06
CA THR A 295 14.51 10.35 8.39
C THR A 295 13.62 10.45 9.62
N VAL A 296 12.35 10.04 9.50
CA VAL A 296 11.34 10.06 10.55
C VAL A 296 11.07 8.62 11.01
N THR A 297 11.09 8.41 12.33
CA THR A 297 10.92 7.09 12.97
C THR A 297 9.57 6.93 13.68
N ASP A 298 8.66 7.87 13.48
CA ASP A 298 7.29 7.77 13.97
C ASP A 298 6.54 6.66 13.24
N PHE A 299 5.69 5.94 13.97
CA PHE A 299 4.83 4.93 13.38
C PHE A 299 3.70 5.57 12.61
N ILE A 300 3.63 5.33 11.29
CA ILE A 300 2.51 5.68 10.44
C ILE A 300 1.90 4.43 9.82
N ASN A 301 0.61 4.49 9.52
CA ASN A 301 -0.09 3.40 8.85
C ASN A 301 -0.92 3.96 7.68
N PHE A 302 -1.28 3.16 6.73
CA PHE A 302 -2.04 3.58 5.54
C PHE A 302 -3.33 4.35 5.84
N PRO A 303 -4.13 4.01 6.87
CA PRO A 303 -5.25 4.85 7.28
C PRO A 303 -4.89 6.31 7.59
N ASP A 304 -3.63 6.59 7.94
CA ASP A 304 -3.17 7.94 8.29
C ASP A 304 -2.99 8.86 7.06
N VAL A 305 -2.91 8.27 5.85
CA VAL A 305 -2.58 9.01 4.62
C VAL A 305 -3.75 9.90 4.18
N ALA A 306 -4.96 9.35 4.08
CA ALA A 306 -6.11 10.12 3.63
C ALA A 306 -6.36 11.39 4.45
N PRO A 307 -6.43 11.36 5.81
CA PRO A 307 -6.56 12.58 6.60
C PRO A 307 -5.37 13.54 6.43
N THR A 308 -4.14 13.03 6.21
CA THR A 308 -2.97 13.88 5.96
C THR A 308 -3.10 14.64 4.64
N LEU A 309 -3.53 13.98 3.57
CA LEU A 309 -3.73 14.61 2.26
C LEU A 309 -4.88 15.60 2.27
N MET A 310 -5.97 15.31 3.02
CA MET A 310 -7.07 16.26 3.20
C MET A 310 -6.58 17.54 3.90
N GLU A 311 -5.84 17.42 5.01
CA GLU A 311 -5.28 18.59 5.72
C GLU A 311 -4.26 19.35 4.87
N ALA A 312 -3.40 18.65 4.12
CA ALA A 312 -2.45 19.28 3.20
C ALA A 312 -3.16 20.05 2.06
N ALA A 313 -4.35 19.62 1.68
CA ALA A 313 -5.24 20.32 0.74
C ALA A 313 -6.09 21.42 1.40
N GLU A 314 -5.81 21.78 2.67
CA GLU A 314 -6.56 22.77 3.48
C GLU A 314 -8.04 22.38 3.67
N LEU A 315 -8.31 21.07 3.72
CA LEU A 315 -9.64 20.52 3.93
C LEU A 315 -9.71 19.76 5.25
N LYS A 316 -10.86 19.81 5.92
CA LYS A 316 -11.09 19.01 7.11
C LYS A 316 -11.22 17.52 6.72
N PRO A 317 -10.49 16.61 7.40
CA PRO A 317 -10.69 15.19 7.22
C PRO A 317 -12.16 14.78 7.43
N HIS A 318 -12.65 13.89 6.58
CA HIS A 318 -14.02 13.41 6.68
C HIS A 318 -14.22 12.61 7.97
N GLN A 319 -15.40 12.74 8.60
CA GLN A 319 -15.71 12.14 9.91
C GLN A 319 -15.57 10.60 9.96
N GLN A 320 -15.65 9.93 8.83
CA GLN A 320 -15.44 8.47 8.75
C GLN A 320 -13.98 8.06 8.93
N MET A 321 -13.01 8.95 8.66
CA MET A 321 -11.60 8.65 8.74
C MET A 321 -11.18 8.41 10.20
N THR A 322 -10.52 7.28 10.46
CA THR A 322 -10.06 6.89 11.80
C THR A 322 -8.55 6.92 11.93
N GLY A 323 -7.84 7.04 10.82
CA GLY A 323 -6.41 7.32 10.78
C GLY A 323 -6.09 8.69 11.37
N LYS A 324 -4.83 8.88 11.74
CA LYS A 324 -4.32 10.12 12.35
C LYS A 324 -3.42 10.82 11.36
N SER A 325 -3.75 12.04 10.97
CA SER A 325 -2.87 12.84 10.11
C SER A 325 -1.44 12.92 10.65
N PHE A 326 -0.48 12.78 9.76
CA PHE A 326 0.95 12.98 10.05
C PHE A 326 1.52 14.22 9.34
N LEU A 327 0.66 15.18 8.98
CA LEU A 327 1.09 16.43 8.35
C LEU A 327 2.10 17.19 9.24
N ASN A 328 1.92 17.15 10.56
CA ASN A 328 2.86 17.72 11.51
C ASN A 328 4.27 17.09 11.44
N LEU A 329 4.38 15.81 11.09
CA LEU A 329 5.68 15.14 10.90
C LEU A 329 6.34 15.62 9.61
N LEU A 330 5.56 15.84 8.55
CA LEU A 330 6.06 16.37 7.27
C LEU A 330 6.58 17.80 7.42
N LEU A 331 5.84 18.66 8.09
CA LEU A 331 6.15 20.08 8.28
C LEU A 331 7.19 20.35 9.38
N SER A 332 7.58 19.35 10.16
CA SER A 332 8.63 19.49 11.18
C SER A 332 10.01 19.56 10.54
N ASP A 333 10.95 20.26 11.19
CA ASP A 333 12.37 20.26 10.82
C ASP A 333 13.18 19.11 11.46
N LYS A 334 12.54 18.30 12.32
CA LYS A 334 13.21 17.27 13.13
C LYS A 334 13.28 15.94 12.41
N SER A 335 14.36 15.20 12.59
CA SER A 335 14.51 13.78 12.29
C SER A 335 14.26 12.93 13.55
N GLY A 336 14.17 11.61 13.37
CA GLY A 336 13.86 10.66 14.45
C GLY A 336 12.40 10.67 14.84
N ARG A 337 12.09 10.40 16.13
CA ARG A 337 10.72 10.40 16.66
C ARG A 337 10.26 11.83 16.94
N VAL A 338 9.36 12.34 16.09
CA VAL A 338 8.82 13.70 16.16
C VAL A 338 7.61 13.76 17.11
N ASP A 339 6.69 12.81 17.01
CA ASP A 339 5.51 12.69 17.89
C ASP A 339 5.63 11.46 18.79
N LYS A 340 5.90 11.69 20.08
CA LYS A 340 6.07 10.64 21.09
C LYS A 340 4.83 9.75 21.29
N LYS A 341 3.66 10.14 20.77
CA LYS A 341 2.43 9.34 20.85
C LYS A 341 2.34 8.24 19.78
N ARG A 342 3.17 8.29 18.74
CA ARG A 342 3.20 7.32 17.64
C ARG A 342 4.22 6.23 17.93
N GLN A 343 3.88 5.32 18.86
CA GLN A 343 4.82 4.31 19.41
C GLN A 343 4.65 2.91 18.84
N PHE A 344 3.54 2.65 18.13
CA PHE A 344 3.25 1.35 17.54
C PHE A 344 2.31 1.45 16.34
N SER A 345 2.26 0.39 15.58
CA SER A 345 1.29 0.20 14.50
C SER A 345 0.49 -1.09 14.71
N LEU A 346 -0.76 -1.10 14.25
CA LEU A 346 -1.63 -2.27 14.27
C LEU A 346 -1.77 -2.84 12.88
N VAL A 347 -1.74 -4.15 12.79
CA VAL A 347 -1.89 -4.91 11.54
C VAL A 347 -2.94 -6.01 11.76
N GLY A 348 -3.71 -6.32 10.73
CA GLY A 348 -4.69 -7.38 10.79
C GLY A 348 -4.82 -8.12 9.46
N LYS A 349 -5.39 -9.29 9.54
CA LYS A 349 -5.66 -10.16 8.39
C LYS A 349 -7.01 -10.82 8.61
N GLU A 350 -7.77 -10.94 7.53
CA GLU A 350 -9.02 -11.70 7.48
C GLU A 350 -8.96 -12.74 6.36
N ARG A 351 -9.97 -12.85 5.52
CA ARG A 351 -9.94 -13.71 4.37
C ARG A 351 -9.18 -13.04 3.23
N HIS A 352 -8.11 -13.67 2.76
CA HIS A 352 -7.40 -13.23 1.57
C HIS A 352 -7.91 -13.96 0.33
N ASP A 353 -7.32 -15.07 -0.07
CA ASP A 353 -7.76 -15.82 -1.25
C ASP A 353 -8.58 -17.07 -0.87
N MET A 354 -9.20 -17.68 -1.87
CA MET A 354 -9.93 -18.94 -1.73
C MET A 354 -8.99 -20.10 -1.38
N GLY A 355 -9.56 -21.23 -0.94
CA GLY A 355 -8.80 -22.45 -0.69
C GLY A 355 -8.58 -22.72 0.79
N ARG A 356 -9.57 -22.39 1.63
CA ARG A 356 -9.58 -22.81 3.03
C ARG A 356 -10.98 -23.26 3.43
N VAL A 357 -11.07 -24.44 4.04
CA VAL A 357 -12.31 -25.07 4.47
C VAL A 357 -12.23 -25.43 5.95
N GLU A 358 -13.28 -25.24 6.72
CA GLU A 358 -13.39 -25.65 8.11
C GLU A 358 -14.77 -26.31 8.33
N GLY A 359 -14.80 -27.66 8.45
CA GLY A 359 -16.04 -28.40 8.49
C GLY A 359 -16.88 -28.17 7.22
N ASP A 360 -18.12 -27.71 7.40
CA ASP A 360 -19.02 -27.34 6.29
C ASP A 360 -18.82 -25.93 5.76
N GLN A 361 -17.97 -25.14 6.40
CA GLN A 361 -17.71 -23.76 5.97
C GLN A 361 -16.59 -23.73 4.94
N ILE A 362 -16.88 -23.13 3.80
CA ILE A 362 -15.91 -22.94 2.71
C ILE A 362 -15.42 -21.49 2.70
N ASN A 363 -14.24 -21.31 2.12
CA ASN A 363 -13.65 -20.00 1.88
C ASN A 363 -13.50 -19.15 3.15
N VAL A 364 -13.16 -19.79 4.26
CA VAL A 364 -12.92 -19.11 5.54
C VAL A 364 -11.57 -18.39 5.56
N GLY A 365 -11.46 -17.33 6.36
CA GLY A 365 -10.24 -16.55 6.54
C GLY A 365 -9.21 -17.22 7.45
N TYR A 366 -8.04 -16.60 7.53
CA TYR A 366 -7.04 -16.83 8.59
C TYR A 366 -6.91 -15.54 9.41
N PRO A 367 -7.82 -15.31 10.36
CA PRO A 367 -7.86 -14.05 11.08
C PRO A 367 -6.71 -13.91 12.06
N SER A 368 -6.01 -12.78 11.97
CA SER A 368 -4.95 -12.41 12.89
C SER A 368 -5.00 -10.92 13.19
N ARG A 369 -4.53 -10.53 14.37
CA ARG A 369 -4.21 -9.15 14.73
C ARG A 369 -2.82 -9.07 15.31
N ALA A 370 -2.13 -7.98 15.03
CA ALA A 370 -0.77 -7.80 15.50
C ALA A 370 -0.50 -6.35 15.90
N ILE A 371 0.48 -6.21 16.79
CA ILE A 371 1.07 -4.94 17.20
C ILE A 371 2.56 -4.95 16.92
N ARG A 372 3.06 -3.91 16.28
CA ARG A 372 4.47 -3.67 15.99
C ARG A 372 4.96 -2.44 16.75
N THR A 373 5.94 -2.62 17.60
CA THR A 373 6.65 -1.58 18.37
C THR A 373 8.09 -1.42 17.87
N ASP A 374 8.89 -0.55 18.44
CA ASP A 374 10.29 -0.37 18.01
C ASP A 374 11.11 -1.67 18.04
N ARG A 375 10.86 -2.55 19.02
CA ARG A 375 11.64 -3.77 19.21
C ARG A 375 10.86 -5.05 18.96
N TYR A 376 9.59 -5.09 19.35
CA TYR A 376 8.82 -6.33 19.33
C TYR A 376 7.69 -6.28 18.31
N PHE A 377 7.48 -7.42 17.69
CA PHE A 377 6.28 -7.73 16.92
C PHE A 377 5.54 -8.86 17.64
N TYR A 378 4.29 -8.61 18.04
CA TYR A 378 3.41 -9.61 18.62
C TYR A 378 2.18 -9.81 17.72
N ALA A 379 1.83 -11.08 17.44
CA ALA A 379 0.64 -11.45 16.69
C ALA A 379 -0.22 -12.45 17.45
N HIS A 380 -1.54 -12.27 17.35
CA HIS A 380 -2.54 -13.22 17.84
C HIS A 380 -3.32 -13.81 16.67
N ASN A 381 -3.28 -15.15 16.54
CA ASN A 381 -3.97 -15.94 15.52
C ASN A 381 -5.26 -16.49 16.13
N TYR A 382 -6.42 -15.99 15.71
CA TYR A 382 -7.73 -16.38 16.28
C TYR A 382 -8.17 -17.79 15.93
N LYS A 383 -7.67 -18.34 14.82
CA LYS A 383 -8.02 -19.68 14.30
C LYS A 383 -6.73 -20.48 14.00
N PRO A 384 -5.91 -20.82 15.02
CA PRO A 384 -4.59 -21.44 14.82
C PRO A 384 -4.67 -22.84 14.18
N ASN A 385 -5.81 -23.50 14.24
CA ASN A 385 -6.02 -24.81 13.61
C ASN A 385 -6.19 -24.74 12.09
N ARG A 386 -6.46 -23.54 11.51
CA ARG A 386 -6.52 -23.32 10.06
C ARG A 386 -5.11 -23.20 9.47
N TRP A 387 -4.98 -23.48 8.18
CA TRP A 387 -3.73 -23.28 7.45
C TRP A 387 -3.55 -21.80 7.06
N PRO A 388 -2.44 -21.14 7.43
CA PRO A 388 -2.28 -19.69 7.26
C PRO A 388 -2.20 -19.24 5.79
N ALA A 389 -1.67 -20.10 4.90
CA ALA A 389 -1.51 -19.81 3.48
C ALA A 389 -2.60 -20.44 2.58
N GLY A 390 -3.67 -20.99 3.17
CA GLY A 390 -4.68 -21.82 2.49
C GLY A 390 -4.40 -23.31 2.70
N ASP A 391 -5.41 -24.16 2.47
CA ASP A 391 -5.27 -25.59 2.70
C ASP A 391 -4.35 -26.25 1.67
N PRO A 392 -3.62 -27.30 2.06
CA PRO A 392 -2.72 -28.04 1.16
C PRO A 392 -3.42 -28.59 -0.07
N GLU A 393 -4.65 -29.13 0.10
CA GLU A 393 -5.45 -29.73 -0.98
C GLU A 393 -5.85 -28.73 -2.09
N TYR A 394 -5.83 -27.42 -1.77
CA TYR A 394 -6.07 -26.33 -2.72
C TYR A 394 -4.78 -25.60 -3.13
N GLY A 395 -3.61 -26.16 -2.80
CA GLY A 395 -2.31 -25.66 -3.24
C GLY A 395 -1.86 -24.37 -2.58
N TYR A 396 -2.28 -24.09 -1.31
CA TYR A 396 -1.86 -22.89 -0.57
C TYR A 396 -2.14 -21.60 -1.34
N ASN A 397 -3.37 -21.42 -1.81
CA ASN A 397 -3.77 -20.35 -2.74
C ASN A 397 -3.57 -18.90 -2.21
N ASN A 398 -3.27 -18.71 -0.90
CA ASN A 398 -2.96 -17.39 -0.38
C ASN A 398 -1.50 -16.95 -0.64
N THR A 399 -0.71 -17.83 -1.27
CA THR A 399 0.66 -17.55 -1.73
C THR A 399 0.70 -17.69 -3.25
N ASP A 400 1.26 -16.70 -3.93
CA ASP A 400 1.33 -16.69 -5.40
C ASP A 400 2.18 -17.84 -5.94
N ASP A 401 1.79 -18.36 -7.09
CA ASP A 401 2.55 -19.42 -7.77
C ASP A 401 3.89 -18.88 -8.25
N SER A 402 4.94 -19.63 -7.94
CA SER A 402 6.32 -19.24 -8.23
C SER A 402 7.26 -20.44 -8.24
N PRO A 403 8.45 -20.32 -8.87
CA PRO A 403 9.50 -21.34 -8.74
C PRO A 403 9.84 -21.63 -7.27
N THR A 404 9.98 -20.59 -6.45
CA THR A 404 10.25 -20.71 -5.01
C THR A 404 9.12 -21.44 -4.27
N LYS A 405 7.84 -21.11 -4.53
CA LYS A 405 6.71 -21.84 -3.94
C LYS A 405 6.74 -23.31 -4.31
N THR A 406 6.93 -23.60 -5.60
CA THR A 406 6.99 -24.99 -6.09
C THR A 406 8.11 -25.79 -5.42
N TYR A 407 9.29 -25.20 -5.28
CA TYR A 407 10.40 -25.82 -4.57
C TYR A 407 10.04 -26.12 -3.10
N VAL A 408 9.56 -25.11 -2.38
CA VAL A 408 9.28 -25.23 -0.92
C VAL A 408 8.14 -26.21 -0.65
N THR A 409 7.07 -26.20 -1.46
CA THR A 409 5.95 -27.13 -1.29
C THR A 409 6.30 -28.57 -1.69
N GLY A 410 7.36 -28.79 -2.48
CA GLY A 410 7.88 -30.09 -2.85
C GLY A 410 8.79 -30.75 -1.79
N LEU A 411 9.21 -30.02 -0.77
CA LEU A 411 10.10 -30.53 0.29
C LEU A 411 9.38 -31.55 1.16
N LYS A 412 10.08 -32.63 1.50
CA LYS A 412 9.64 -33.70 2.41
C LYS A 412 10.24 -33.46 3.80
N GLU A 413 9.64 -34.05 4.84
CA GLU A 413 10.13 -33.94 6.22
C GLU A 413 11.57 -34.43 6.40
N THR A 414 12.03 -35.31 5.50
CA THR A 414 13.42 -35.81 5.48
C THR A 414 14.43 -34.85 4.85
N ASP A 415 13.97 -33.81 4.17
CA ASP A 415 14.84 -32.86 3.49
C ASP A 415 15.44 -31.86 4.48
N PRO A 416 16.73 -31.53 4.39
CA PRO A 416 17.36 -30.55 5.29
C PRO A 416 16.69 -29.18 5.25
N ASP A 417 16.05 -28.82 4.13
CA ASP A 417 15.36 -27.56 3.90
C ASP A 417 13.88 -27.56 4.32
N TYR A 418 13.37 -28.69 4.90
CA TYR A 418 11.96 -28.78 5.33
C TYR A 418 11.52 -27.70 6.32
N LYS A 419 12.45 -27.14 7.07
CA LYS A 419 12.20 -25.97 7.93
C LYS A 419 11.54 -24.80 7.17
N PHE A 420 11.89 -24.56 5.90
CA PHE A 420 11.32 -23.50 5.09
C PHE A 420 9.85 -23.75 4.71
N TYR A 421 9.49 -25.04 4.49
CA TYR A 421 8.09 -25.41 4.36
C TYR A 421 7.32 -25.12 5.66
N SER A 422 7.84 -25.52 6.81
CA SER A 422 7.21 -25.25 8.11
C SER A 422 7.04 -23.77 8.38
N LEU A 423 8.07 -22.94 8.06
CA LEU A 423 8.01 -21.49 8.19
C LEU A 423 6.98 -20.85 7.26
N ALA A 424 6.85 -21.28 6.01
CA ALA A 424 5.98 -20.68 5.01
C ALA A 424 4.52 -21.17 5.09
N PHE A 425 4.32 -22.46 5.29
CA PHE A 425 3.03 -23.14 5.11
C PHE A 425 2.53 -23.85 6.37
N GLY A 426 3.38 -24.12 7.36
CA GLY A 426 3.01 -24.79 8.61
C GLY A 426 1.96 -24.01 9.40
N LYS A 427 1.16 -24.74 10.20
CA LYS A 427 0.20 -24.12 11.13
C LYS A 427 0.93 -23.27 12.17
N ARG A 428 0.26 -22.20 12.62
CA ARG A 428 0.82 -21.24 13.57
C ARG A 428 0.25 -21.48 14.97
N PRO A 429 1.02 -21.19 16.03
CA PRO A 429 0.45 -21.11 17.37
C PRO A 429 -0.53 -19.93 17.48
N ALA A 430 -1.32 -19.90 18.56
CA ALA A 430 -2.23 -18.79 18.82
C ALA A 430 -1.51 -17.47 19.02
N ASP A 431 -0.35 -17.50 19.69
CA ASP A 431 0.45 -16.33 19.99
C ASP A 431 1.85 -16.44 19.38
N GLU A 432 2.30 -15.37 18.73
CA GLU A 432 3.65 -15.26 18.19
C GLU A 432 4.27 -13.95 18.69
N LEU A 433 5.54 -14.02 19.12
CA LEU A 433 6.34 -12.87 19.52
C LEU A 433 7.73 -12.93 18.89
N TYR A 434 8.16 -11.84 18.28
CA TYR A 434 9.49 -11.73 17.68
C TYR A 434 10.20 -10.47 18.15
N ASP A 435 11.50 -10.57 18.44
CA ASP A 435 12.38 -9.43 18.64
C ASP A 435 12.93 -9.00 17.27
N VAL A 436 12.30 -8.07 16.62
CA VAL A 436 12.60 -7.69 15.22
C VAL A 436 13.91 -6.89 15.06
N VAL A 437 14.57 -6.57 16.17
CA VAL A 437 15.92 -5.98 16.14
C VAL A 437 16.96 -7.10 16.04
N MET A 438 16.75 -8.20 16.75
CA MET A 438 17.66 -9.35 16.76
C MET A 438 17.31 -10.41 15.71
N ASP A 439 16.04 -10.48 15.33
CA ASP A 439 15.46 -11.43 14.39
C ASP A 439 14.50 -10.70 13.42
N PRO A 440 15.04 -9.88 12.49
CA PRO A 440 14.23 -9.09 11.57
C PRO A 440 13.37 -9.94 10.63
N ASP A 441 13.78 -11.18 10.36
CA ASP A 441 13.07 -12.13 9.50
C ASP A 441 11.99 -12.94 10.26
N CYS A 442 11.78 -12.68 11.55
CA CYS A 442 10.77 -13.30 12.40
C CYS A 442 10.82 -14.85 12.36
N ILE A 443 11.99 -15.44 12.58
CA ILE A 443 12.21 -16.90 12.55
C ILE A 443 11.92 -17.55 13.90
N ASN A 444 12.32 -16.89 14.99
CA ASN A 444 12.31 -17.47 16.33
C ASN A 444 11.13 -16.91 17.13
N ASN A 445 10.06 -17.70 17.25
CA ASN A 445 8.90 -17.31 18.06
C ASN A 445 9.21 -17.42 19.55
N LEU A 446 9.20 -16.31 20.27
CA LEU A 446 9.51 -16.17 21.68
C LEU A 446 8.28 -16.26 22.60
N ALA A 447 7.06 -16.40 22.04
CA ALA A 447 5.81 -16.30 22.80
C ALA A 447 5.65 -17.39 23.87
N ALA A 448 6.25 -18.57 23.65
CA ALA A 448 6.19 -19.70 24.60
C ALA A 448 7.31 -19.68 25.65
N ASP A 449 8.30 -18.80 25.50
CA ASP A 449 9.42 -18.68 26.48
C ASP A 449 8.94 -17.90 27.69
N PRO A 450 9.03 -18.48 28.93
CA PRO A 450 8.63 -17.79 30.16
C PRO A 450 9.32 -16.46 30.41
N LEU A 451 10.53 -16.26 29.89
CA LEU A 451 11.28 -15.01 30.01
C LEU A 451 10.58 -13.83 29.32
N PHE A 452 9.75 -14.10 28.31
CA PHE A 452 9.01 -13.09 27.55
C PHE A 452 7.53 -13.00 27.92
N ALA A 453 7.05 -13.77 28.91
CA ALA A 453 5.62 -13.84 29.28
C ALA A 453 5.03 -12.46 29.63
N SER A 454 5.77 -11.59 30.32
CA SER A 454 5.33 -10.23 30.64
C SER A 454 5.19 -9.38 29.38
N ILE A 455 6.13 -9.48 28.44
CA ILE A 455 6.11 -8.72 27.17
C ILE A 455 4.90 -9.16 26.33
N VAL A 456 4.64 -10.46 26.20
CA VAL A 456 3.46 -11.01 25.52
C VAL A 456 2.18 -10.42 26.12
N LYS A 457 2.05 -10.47 27.47
CA LYS A 457 0.89 -9.95 28.19
C LYS A 457 0.66 -8.46 27.94
N ASP A 458 1.73 -7.66 28.01
CA ASP A 458 1.64 -6.20 27.87
C ASP A 458 1.27 -5.78 26.44
N LEU A 459 1.92 -6.41 25.42
CA LEU A 459 1.64 -6.15 24.02
C LEU A 459 0.23 -6.60 23.65
N LYS A 460 -0.20 -7.79 24.11
CA LYS A 460 -1.55 -8.27 23.91
C LYS A 460 -2.58 -7.31 24.51
N SER A 461 -2.39 -6.90 25.75
CA SER A 461 -3.30 -5.96 26.43
C SER A 461 -3.37 -4.60 25.70
N THR A 462 -2.23 -4.09 25.24
CA THR A 462 -2.15 -2.83 24.49
C THR A 462 -2.89 -2.95 23.15
N MET A 463 -2.67 -4.05 22.43
CA MET A 463 -3.34 -4.35 21.17
C MET A 463 -4.84 -4.47 21.34
N ASP A 464 -5.31 -5.31 22.30
CA ASP A 464 -6.73 -5.57 22.56
C ASP A 464 -7.47 -4.27 22.92
N LYS A 465 -6.87 -3.43 23.76
CA LYS A 465 -7.41 -2.11 24.12
C LYS A 465 -7.53 -1.19 22.90
N ALA A 466 -6.50 -1.16 22.05
CA ALA A 466 -6.50 -0.31 20.85
C ALA A 466 -7.54 -0.79 19.82
N LEU A 467 -7.66 -2.11 19.60
CA LEU A 467 -8.66 -2.70 18.71
C LEU A 467 -10.08 -2.50 19.20
N THR A 468 -10.32 -2.65 20.52
CA THR A 468 -11.63 -2.36 21.13
C THR A 468 -12.02 -0.90 20.93
N ASN A 469 -11.10 0.05 21.15
CA ASN A 469 -11.34 1.48 20.92
C ASN A 469 -11.64 1.78 19.44
N GLN A 470 -11.07 1.01 18.52
CA GLN A 470 -11.33 1.10 17.08
C GLN A 470 -12.58 0.34 16.64
N LYS A 471 -13.31 -0.29 17.57
CA LYS A 471 -14.50 -1.12 17.31
C LYS A 471 -14.24 -2.26 16.34
N ASP A 472 -13.09 -2.92 16.46
CA ASP A 472 -12.79 -4.12 15.69
C ASP A 472 -13.80 -5.23 16.01
N PRO A 473 -14.54 -5.78 15.03
CA PRO A 473 -15.50 -6.85 15.28
C PRO A 473 -14.89 -8.08 15.99
N ARG A 474 -13.60 -8.40 15.74
CA ARG A 474 -12.95 -9.52 16.45
C ARG A 474 -12.71 -9.23 17.91
N ALA A 475 -12.24 -8.02 18.24
CA ALA A 475 -12.05 -7.62 19.62
C ALA A 475 -13.39 -7.52 20.39
N LEU A 476 -14.51 -7.36 19.68
CA LEU A 476 -15.86 -7.33 20.22
C LEU A 476 -16.59 -8.69 20.19
N GLY A 477 -15.91 -9.78 19.82
CA GLY A 477 -16.50 -11.13 19.76
C GLY A 477 -17.38 -11.40 18.54
N MET A 478 -17.43 -10.51 17.55
CA MET A 478 -18.25 -10.60 16.33
C MET A 478 -17.46 -10.90 15.06
N GLY A 479 -16.18 -11.24 15.19
CA GLY A 479 -15.26 -11.30 14.05
C GLY A 479 -15.52 -12.39 13.02
N ASP A 480 -16.30 -13.41 13.34
CA ASP A 480 -16.63 -14.47 12.39
C ASP A 480 -17.47 -13.97 11.20
N ILE A 481 -18.04 -12.75 11.27
CA ILE A 481 -18.75 -12.13 10.15
C ILE A 481 -17.86 -11.99 8.90
N PHE A 482 -16.54 -11.83 9.05
CA PHE A 482 -15.62 -11.70 7.91
C PHE A 482 -15.55 -12.96 7.05
N ASP A 483 -15.81 -14.14 7.61
CA ASP A 483 -15.85 -15.41 6.86
C ASP A 483 -17.10 -15.52 5.98
N TYR A 484 -18.14 -14.75 6.26
CA TYR A 484 -19.42 -14.80 5.56
C TYR A 484 -19.61 -13.72 4.50
N TYR A 485 -18.80 -12.67 4.48
CA TYR A 485 -18.90 -11.65 3.44
C TYR A 485 -18.69 -12.26 2.05
N PRO A 486 -19.49 -11.88 1.04
CA PRO A 486 -19.40 -12.44 -0.30
C PRO A 486 -18.04 -12.12 -0.95
N GLN A 487 -17.64 -12.98 -1.88
CA GLN A 487 -16.49 -12.79 -2.73
C GLN A 487 -16.94 -12.79 -4.19
N ILE A 488 -16.37 -11.89 -5.01
CA ILE A 488 -16.84 -11.69 -6.40
C ILE A 488 -16.47 -12.81 -7.38
N ARG A 489 -15.62 -13.76 -7.00
CA ARG A 489 -15.26 -14.93 -7.83
C ARG A 489 -16.21 -16.11 -7.61
N GLU A 490 -17.50 -15.87 -7.65
CA GLU A 490 -18.55 -16.83 -7.35
C GLU A 490 -18.43 -18.11 -8.18
N GLU A 491 -18.27 -18.02 -9.49
CA GLU A 491 -18.18 -19.20 -10.36
C GLU A 491 -16.91 -20.03 -10.09
N LYS A 492 -15.78 -19.37 -9.79
CA LYS A 492 -14.57 -20.07 -9.37
C LYS A 492 -14.79 -20.78 -8.05
N MET A 493 -15.55 -20.19 -7.12
CA MET A 493 -15.91 -20.81 -5.84
C MET A 493 -16.87 -22.00 -6.05
N LYS A 494 -17.91 -21.88 -6.88
CA LYS A 494 -18.80 -22.98 -7.23
C LYS A 494 -18.02 -24.17 -7.82
N LYS A 495 -17.10 -23.89 -8.75
CA LYS A 495 -16.24 -24.92 -9.34
C LYS A 495 -15.32 -25.60 -8.31
N MET A 496 -14.73 -24.80 -7.40
CA MET A 496 -13.79 -25.29 -6.38
C MET A 496 -14.48 -26.08 -5.27
N TYR A 497 -15.60 -25.58 -4.76
CA TYR A 497 -16.26 -26.10 -3.56
C TYR A 497 -17.53 -26.91 -3.82
N LYS A 498 -18.01 -26.93 -5.07
CA LYS A 498 -19.17 -27.73 -5.51
C LYS A 498 -20.40 -27.55 -4.59
N GLU A 499 -20.97 -28.66 -4.08
CA GLU A 499 -22.18 -28.64 -3.25
C GLU A 499 -22.04 -27.80 -1.97
N LYS A 500 -20.86 -27.81 -1.34
CA LYS A 500 -20.60 -27.00 -0.12
C LYS A 500 -20.83 -25.50 -0.31
N TYR A 501 -20.71 -24.99 -1.54
CA TYR A 501 -20.95 -23.58 -1.83
C TYR A 501 -22.40 -23.15 -1.54
N TYR A 502 -23.37 -23.93 -1.99
CA TYR A 502 -24.79 -23.61 -1.82
C TYR A 502 -25.23 -23.68 -0.35
N ASP A 503 -24.72 -24.65 0.40
CA ASP A 503 -25.02 -24.80 1.82
C ASP A 503 -24.48 -23.63 2.64
N MET A 504 -23.28 -23.13 2.32
CA MET A 504 -22.70 -21.94 2.97
C MET A 504 -23.55 -20.70 2.73
N TYR A 505 -23.96 -20.44 1.48
CA TYR A 505 -24.76 -19.27 1.14
C TYR A 505 -26.12 -19.30 1.84
N LYS A 506 -26.76 -20.44 1.93
CA LYS A 506 -28.00 -20.64 2.68
C LYS A 506 -27.82 -20.32 4.18
N LYS A 507 -26.80 -20.89 4.81
CA LYS A 507 -26.46 -20.62 6.23
C LYS A 507 -26.14 -19.16 6.49
N PHE A 508 -25.48 -18.48 5.53
CA PHE A 508 -25.23 -17.04 5.61
C PHE A 508 -26.53 -16.25 5.65
N LEU A 509 -27.45 -16.51 4.70
CA LEU A 509 -28.74 -15.82 4.65
C LEU A 509 -29.60 -16.06 5.89
N GLU A 510 -29.55 -17.28 6.44
CA GLU A 510 -30.26 -17.63 7.66
C GLU A 510 -29.72 -16.87 8.90
N LYS A 511 -28.40 -16.73 9.00
CA LYS A 511 -27.73 -16.12 10.17
C LYS A 511 -27.68 -14.59 10.13
N TYR A 512 -27.44 -14.01 8.97
CA TYR A 512 -27.14 -12.56 8.82
C TYR A 512 -28.13 -11.80 7.92
N GLY A 513 -29.08 -12.50 7.27
CA GLY A 513 -29.98 -11.89 6.30
C GLY A 513 -29.30 -11.63 4.94
N LYS A 514 -29.98 -10.83 4.11
CA LYS A 514 -29.41 -10.45 2.80
C LYS A 514 -28.15 -9.60 2.99
N PRO A 515 -27.09 -9.83 2.16
CA PRO A 515 -25.88 -9.01 2.22
C PRO A 515 -26.23 -7.51 2.10
N THR A 516 -25.47 -6.67 2.81
CA THR A 516 -25.63 -5.20 2.80
C THR A 516 -25.40 -4.58 1.43
N VAL A 517 -24.70 -5.29 0.56
CA VAL A 517 -24.49 -4.92 -0.84
C VAL A 517 -25.28 -5.89 -1.71
N PRO A 518 -26.28 -5.43 -2.48
CA PRO A 518 -26.98 -6.29 -3.42
C PRO A 518 -26.00 -6.82 -4.47
N ILE A 519 -25.92 -8.15 -4.60
CA ILE A 519 -25.23 -8.76 -5.74
C ILE A 519 -26.17 -8.56 -6.94
N PRO A 520 -25.80 -7.77 -7.97
CA PRO A 520 -26.67 -7.54 -9.10
C PRO A 520 -27.00 -8.86 -9.84
N PRO A 521 -28.24 -9.05 -10.32
CA PRO A 521 -28.64 -10.26 -11.05
C PRO A 521 -27.81 -10.58 -12.30
N ASN A 522 -27.20 -9.56 -12.90
CA ASN A 522 -26.38 -9.66 -14.12
C ASN A 522 -24.92 -10.09 -13.87
N TRP A 523 -24.53 -10.39 -12.63
CA TRP A 523 -23.22 -10.92 -12.29
C TRP A 523 -23.03 -12.38 -12.71
N VAL A 524 -24.12 -13.10 -12.91
CA VAL A 524 -24.12 -14.49 -13.33
C VAL A 524 -23.79 -14.66 -14.82
N GLU A 525 -23.86 -13.56 -15.63
CA GLU A 525 -23.80 -13.64 -17.09
C GLU A 525 -22.55 -13.04 -17.76
N LYS A 526 -21.60 -12.47 -17.01
CA LYS A 526 -20.36 -11.92 -17.60
C LYS A 526 -19.12 -12.75 -17.32
N GLU A 527 -19.19 -14.06 -17.54
CA GLU A 527 -18.01 -14.90 -17.77
C GLU A 527 -17.84 -15.09 -19.29
N GLY A 528 -17.10 -14.22 -19.94
CA GLY A 528 -16.87 -14.32 -21.37
C GLY A 528 -15.89 -13.31 -21.95
N GLU A 529 -15.02 -12.68 -21.14
CA GLU A 529 -13.89 -11.92 -21.69
C GLU A 529 -12.65 -12.15 -20.80
N ASN A 530 -11.73 -12.98 -21.34
CA ASN A 530 -10.38 -13.25 -20.86
C ASN A 530 -9.48 -12.02 -20.96
#